data_a607f9c02847e8d5e27fa9a3486c455e
#
_entry.id   a607f9c02847e8d5e27fa9a3486c455e
#
_cell.length_a   1.000
_cell.length_b   1.000
_cell.length_c   1.000
_cell.angle_alpha   90.00
_cell.angle_beta   90.00
_cell.angle_gamma   90.00
#
_symmetry.space_group_name_H-M   'P 1'
#
loop_
_entity.id
_entity.type
_entity.pdbx_description
1 polymer ?
#
loop_
_entity_poly.entity_id
_entity_poly.type
_entity_poly.pdbx_seq_one_letter_code
_entity_poly.pdbx_strand_id
1 'polypeptide(L)'
;MPKIENTRSCKTPIKQGEFWTAKQRYGHPIHEISYRACYKPQLPAYFIKRYAKPSQLIYDPFMGRGTTLIEAKLLGCNVIGNDVNPLSTILTAPRLCEQNLEKIAQRIEQITLPEVEIEDKDLLVFFEDQTLAELYGWRSYFKGRQATGIFDEVDAWLQMTACNRLTGHSKGFFSVYTLPPNQATTLNAQRKINAKRSQKPEYRNTKELILKKSKSLLRQKLPKNYNATTSTLLCRSAEATPEIQNESVQLIVTSPPFLDIVNYVGDNWLRNWF
;
A
#
# COMPACT_ATOMS: atom_id res chain seq x y z
N MET A 1 22.62 11.37 11.70
CA MET A 1 22.13 12.46 10.83
C MET A 1 23.03 12.50 9.62
N PRO A 2 22.55 12.68 8.39
CA PRO A 2 23.40 12.88 7.23
C PRO A 2 24.24 14.15 7.42
N LYS A 3 25.50 14.08 7.02
CA LYS A 3 26.37 15.28 6.99
C LYS A 3 25.78 16.25 5.97
N ILE A 4 25.57 17.48 6.36
CA ILE A 4 25.04 18.55 5.51
C ILE A 4 26.22 19.40 5.11
N GLU A 5 26.59 19.37 3.84
CA GLU A 5 27.60 20.28 3.28
C GLU A 5 26.91 21.56 2.74
N ASN A 6 27.44 22.71 3.15
CA ASN A 6 27.00 24.01 2.65
C ASN A 6 27.89 24.44 1.47
N THR A 7 27.38 24.40 0.26
CA THR A 7 28.07 25.00 -0.89
C THR A 7 27.63 26.47 -1.03
N ARG A 8 28.59 27.39 -1.01
CA ARG A 8 28.37 28.85 -1.15
C ARG A 8 28.47 29.25 -2.61
N SER A 9 27.37 29.28 -3.35
CA SER A 9 27.30 30.06 -4.61
C SER A 9 25.91 30.61 -4.96
N CYS A 10 24.92 30.43 -4.09
CA CYS A 10 23.56 30.96 -4.27
C CYS A 10 23.09 31.61 -2.96
N LYS A 11 22.23 32.62 -3.02
CA LYS A 11 21.59 33.23 -1.83
C LYS A 11 20.73 32.25 -1.03
N THR A 12 20.34 31.13 -1.64
CA THR A 12 19.59 30.06 -1.02
C THR A 12 20.53 28.93 -0.52
N PRO A 13 20.51 28.55 0.77
CA PRO A 13 21.37 27.51 1.29
C PRO A 13 20.97 26.14 0.70
N ILE A 14 21.91 25.50 0.03
CA ILE A 14 21.75 24.14 -0.48
C ILE A 14 22.12 23.16 0.63
N LYS A 15 21.19 22.21 0.93
CA LYS A 15 21.43 21.14 1.89
C LYS A 15 21.45 19.82 1.14
N GLN A 16 22.56 19.11 1.21
CA GLN A 16 22.75 17.81 0.60
C GLN A 16 22.74 16.71 1.68
N GLY A 17 22.07 15.59 1.40
CA GLY A 17 22.00 14.47 2.32
C GLY A 17 21.62 13.18 1.62
N GLU A 18 21.96 12.05 2.24
CA GLU A 18 21.61 10.70 1.76
C GLU A 18 20.51 10.10 2.62
N PHE A 19 19.41 9.66 1.99
CA PHE A 19 18.19 9.16 2.65
C PHE A 19 17.88 7.69 2.34
N TRP A 20 18.80 6.95 1.70
CA TRP A 20 18.59 5.57 1.23
C TRP A 20 19.59 4.55 1.78
N THR A 21 20.35 4.89 2.81
CA THR A 21 21.27 3.95 3.44
C THR A 21 20.55 2.78 4.08
N ALA A 22 21.25 1.66 4.28
CA ALA A 22 20.72 0.49 4.97
C ALA A 22 20.19 0.83 6.37
N LYS A 23 20.86 1.72 7.10
CA LYS A 23 20.47 2.22 8.43
C LYS A 23 19.18 3.06 8.42
N GLN A 24 18.79 3.60 7.26
CA GLN A 24 17.59 4.43 7.09
C GLN A 24 16.39 3.64 6.58
N ARG A 25 16.46 2.31 6.54
CA ARG A 25 15.34 1.46 6.08
C ARG A 25 14.34 1.13 7.17
N TYR A 26 14.60 1.49 8.42
CA TYR A 26 13.72 1.22 9.55
C TYR A 26 12.61 2.28 9.61
N GLY A 27 11.41 1.87 9.24
CA GLY A 27 10.18 2.66 9.42
C GLY A 27 9.16 1.87 10.24
N HIS A 28 8.07 2.52 10.64
CA HIS A 28 6.98 1.83 11.30
C HIS A 28 6.47 0.66 10.43
N PRO A 29 6.17 -0.53 11.00
CA PRO A 29 5.74 -1.70 10.24
C PRO A 29 4.52 -1.47 9.33
N ILE A 30 3.66 -0.53 9.67
CA ILE A 30 2.49 -0.15 8.89
C ILE A 30 2.85 0.29 7.45
N HIS A 31 4.11 0.67 7.18
CA HIS A 31 4.60 0.98 5.85
C HIS A 31 4.92 -0.25 4.98
N GLU A 32 4.92 -1.46 5.55
CA GLU A 32 5.39 -2.66 4.85
C GLU A 32 4.39 -3.20 3.82
N ILE A 33 3.87 -2.30 2.99
CA ILE A 33 3.06 -2.59 1.80
C ILE A 33 3.93 -2.35 0.56
N SER A 34 3.97 -3.35 -0.32
CA SER A 34 4.76 -3.27 -1.54
C SER A 34 4.04 -2.44 -2.60
N TYR A 35 4.77 -1.50 -3.19
CA TYR A 35 4.33 -0.70 -4.32
C TYR A 35 5.56 -0.21 -5.10
N ARG A 36 5.43 -0.02 -6.42
CA ARG A 36 6.56 0.39 -7.25
C ARG A 36 6.85 1.87 -7.09
N ALA A 37 8.14 2.23 -7.24
CA ALA A 37 8.62 3.61 -7.27
C ALA A 37 8.18 4.47 -6.07
N CYS A 38 8.20 3.89 -4.86
CA CYS A 38 7.91 4.64 -3.63
C CYS A 38 9.19 4.94 -2.85
N TYR A 39 9.29 6.14 -2.35
CA TYR A 39 10.39 6.54 -1.47
C TYR A 39 10.25 5.94 -0.05
N LYS A 40 11.34 6.00 0.70
CA LYS A 40 11.37 5.50 2.08
C LYS A 40 10.71 6.47 3.06
N PRO A 41 10.08 5.96 4.15
CA PRO A 41 9.40 6.78 5.14
C PRO A 41 10.25 7.90 5.74
N GLN A 42 11.55 7.68 5.86
CA GLN A 42 12.49 8.65 6.43
C GLN A 42 12.60 9.94 5.62
N LEU A 43 12.34 9.88 4.30
CA LEU A 43 12.41 11.08 3.46
C LEU A 43 11.27 12.06 3.78
N PRO A 44 9.98 11.68 3.71
CA PRO A 44 8.92 12.59 4.10
C PRO A 44 8.99 12.96 5.58
N ALA A 45 9.36 12.04 6.48
CA ALA A 45 9.55 12.34 7.89
C ALA A 45 10.55 13.47 8.14
N TYR A 46 11.65 13.52 7.37
CA TYR A 46 12.64 14.58 7.48
C TYR A 46 12.05 15.96 7.16
N PHE A 47 11.29 16.07 6.06
CA PHE A 47 10.68 17.33 5.66
C PHE A 47 9.55 17.75 6.58
N ILE A 48 8.68 16.80 6.97
CA ILE A 48 7.55 17.08 7.86
C ILE A 48 8.05 17.58 9.22
N LYS A 49 9.02 16.91 9.85
CA LYS A 49 9.61 17.34 11.14
C LYS A 49 10.26 18.71 11.08
N ARG A 50 10.71 19.14 9.90
CA ARG A 50 11.43 20.40 9.72
C ARG A 50 10.52 21.57 9.40
N TYR A 51 9.44 21.33 8.65
CA TYR A 51 8.62 22.37 8.06
C TYR A 51 7.16 22.36 8.50
N ALA A 52 6.76 21.38 9.31
CA ALA A 52 5.42 21.29 9.85
C ALA A 52 5.42 21.06 11.35
N LYS A 53 4.30 21.40 12.00
CA LYS A 53 4.00 21.13 13.41
C LYS A 53 2.84 20.14 13.52
N PRO A 54 2.65 19.45 14.64
CA PRO A 54 1.45 18.64 14.88
C PRO A 54 0.17 19.45 14.60
N SER A 55 -0.87 18.75 14.16
CA SER A 55 -2.17 19.29 13.73
C SER A 55 -2.17 20.12 12.44
N GLN A 56 -1.03 20.42 11.84
CA GLN A 56 -0.98 21.07 10.53
C GLN A 56 -1.34 20.10 9.41
N LEU A 57 -1.81 20.64 8.27
CA LEU A 57 -2.29 19.87 7.13
C LEU A 57 -1.16 19.63 6.12
N ILE A 58 -0.91 18.34 5.87
CA ILE A 58 0.09 17.87 4.89
C ILE A 58 -0.66 17.31 3.67
N TYR A 59 -0.22 17.65 2.47
CA TYR A 59 -0.81 17.20 1.23
C TYR A 59 0.18 16.40 0.38
N ASP A 60 -0.29 15.28 -0.19
CA ASP A 60 0.42 14.51 -1.21
C ASP A 60 -0.48 14.32 -2.43
N PRO A 61 -0.27 15.07 -3.53
CA PRO A 61 -1.07 14.97 -4.75
C PRO A 61 -0.85 13.70 -5.58
N PHE A 62 0.18 12.89 -5.25
CA PHE A 62 0.53 11.63 -5.92
C PHE A 62 0.84 10.56 -4.87
N MET A 63 -0.13 10.31 -3.99
CA MET A 63 0.08 9.56 -2.73
C MET A 63 0.55 8.11 -2.90
N GLY A 64 0.27 7.48 -4.05
CA GLY A 64 0.60 6.08 -4.30
C GLY A 64 0.15 5.16 -3.16
N ARG A 65 1.10 4.54 -2.47
CA ARG A 65 0.81 3.72 -1.29
C ARG A 65 0.71 4.52 0.02
N GLY A 66 0.65 5.84 -0.01
CA GLY A 66 0.44 6.70 1.15
C GLY A 66 1.64 6.87 2.08
N THR A 67 2.87 6.81 1.59
CA THR A 67 4.07 6.93 2.45
C THR A 67 4.12 8.27 3.20
N THR A 68 3.88 9.39 2.50
CA THR A 68 3.81 10.72 3.13
C THR A 68 2.71 10.81 4.16
N LEU A 69 1.51 10.33 3.81
CA LEU A 69 0.33 10.45 4.68
C LEU A 69 0.50 9.70 6.00
N ILE A 70 1.03 8.47 5.92
CA ILE A 70 1.29 7.65 7.11
C ILE A 70 2.34 8.31 8.00
N GLU A 71 3.45 8.81 7.44
CA GLU A 71 4.47 9.51 8.23
C GLU A 71 3.92 10.79 8.85
N ALA A 72 3.12 11.55 8.12
CA ALA A 72 2.49 12.76 8.65
C ALA A 72 1.58 12.44 9.84
N LYS A 73 0.75 11.39 9.75
CA LYS A 73 -0.08 10.94 10.87
C LYS A 73 0.73 10.40 12.04
N LEU A 74 1.81 9.66 11.80
CA LEU A 74 2.74 9.22 12.86
C LEU A 74 3.38 10.41 13.59
N LEU A 75 3.49 11.56 12.94
CA LEU A 75 4.00 12.81 13.49
C LEU A 75 2.87 13.73 14.03
N GLY A 76 1.62 13.26 14.05
CA GLY A 76 0.48 13.99 14.60
C GLY A 76 -0.08 15.09 13.69
N CYS A 77 0.14 15.01 12.37
CA CYS A 77 -0.37 15.95 11.38
C CYS A 77 -1.68 15.45 10.74
N ASN A 78 -2.51 16.36 10.29
CA ASN A 78 -3.65 16.09 9.41
C ASN A 78 -3.17 15.83 7.99
N VAL A 79 -3.91 15.07 7.21
CA VAL A 79 -3.45 14.67 5.88
C VAL A 79 -4.53 14.76 4.81
N ILE A 80 -4.13 15.19 3.63
CA ILE A 80 -4.89 15.00 2.39
C ILE A 80 -3.99 14.20 1.45
N GLY A 81 -4.54 13.17 0.83
CA GLY A 81 -3.90 12.40 -0.24
C GLY A 81 -4.75 12.39 -1.48
N ASN A 82 -4.11 12.49 -2.63
CA ASN A 82 -4.76 12.34 -3.92
C ASN A 82 -3.98 11.37 -4.80
N ASP A 83 -4.66 10.60 -5.61
CA ASP A 83 -4.06 9.80 -6.67
C ASP A 83 -5.12 9.50 -7.72
N VAL A 84 -4.75 9.46 -8.98
CA VAL A 84 -5.67 9.08 -10.06
C VAL A 84 -6.01 7.58 -10.04
N ASN A 85 -5.16 6.77 -9.44
CA ASN A 85 -5.34 5.32 -9.34
C ASN A 85 -6.15 4.95 -8.09
N PRO A 86 -7.36 4.39 -8.21
CA PRO A 86 -8.17 3.99 -7.07
C PRO A 86 -7.50 2.94 -6.16
N LEU A 87 -6.58 2.14 -6.69
CA LEU A 87 -5.76 1.22 -5.89
C LEU A 87 -4.99 1.95 -4.79
N SER A 88 -4.56 3.19 -5.01
CA SER A 88 -3.87 4.00 -4.02
C SER A 88 -4.73 4.23 -2.78
N THR A 89 -6.02 4.46 -2.95
CA THR A 89 -6.99 4.59 -1.84
C THR A 89 -7.16 3.24 -1.11
N ILE A 90 -7.33 2.14 -1.83
CA ILE A 90 -7.45 0.80 -1.25
C ILE A 90 -6.23 0.46 -0.39
N LEU A 91 -5.03 0.78 -0.89
CA LEU A 91 -3.80 0.52 -0.15
C LEU A 91 -3.60 1.47 1.04
N THR A 92 -4.08 2.71 0.96
CA THR A 92 -3.75 3.77 1.93
C THR A 92 -4.78 3.90 3.05
N ALA A 93 -6.07 3.98 2.72
CA ALA A 93 -7.15 4.28 3.66
C ALA A 93 -7.13 3.40 4.93
N PRO A 94 -7.01 2.07 4.85
CA PRO A 94 -7.07 1.22 6.04
C PRO A 94 -5.92 1.44 7.02
N ARG A 95 -4.82 2.07 6.57
CA ARG A 95 -3.63 2.34 7.39
C ARG A 95 -3.60 3.73 8.00
N LEU A 96 -4.60 4.56 7.71
CA LEU A 96 -4.73 5.91 8.27
C LEU A 96 -5.57 5.93 9.57
N CYS A 97 -6.08 4.80 10.02
CA CYS A 97 -6.74 4.62 11.30
C CYS A 97 -6.15 3.42 12.04
N GLU A 98 -6.33 3.42 13.36
CA GLU A 98 -5.90 2.30 14.20
C GLU A 98 -6.80 1.09 13.94
N GLN A 99 -6.18 -0.06 13.78
CA GLN A 99 -6.86 -1.33 13.53
C GLN A 99 -6.78 -2.24 14.74
N ASN A 100 -7.84 -2.98 15.00
CA ASN A 100 -7.88 -3.98 16.05
C ASN A 100 -7.61 -5.37 15.49
N LEU A 101 -6.48 -5.98 15.87
CA LEU A 101 -6.06 -7.29 15.38
C LEU A 101 -7.04 -8.40 15.79
N GLU A 102 -7.69 -8.29 16.96
CA GLU A 102 -8.66 -9.29 17.44
C GLU A 102 -9.91 -9.26 16.56
N LYS A 103 -10.44 -8.06 16.24
CA LYS A 103 -11.58 -7.90 15.31
C LYS A 103 -11.24 -8.46 13.91
N ILE A 104 -10.02 -8.22 13.45
CA ILE A 104 -9.55 -8.76 12.15
C ILE A 104 -9.53 -10.31 12.20
N ALA A 105 -8.98 -10.89 13.26
CA ALA A 105 -8.93 -12.35 13.41
C ALA A 105 -10.33 -12.96 13.49
N GLN A 106 -11.22 -12.40 14.31
CA GLN A 106 -12.62 -12.84 14.43
C GLN A 106 -13.35 -12.75 13.08
N ARG A 107 -13.17 -11.65 12.33
CA ARG A 107 -13.79 -11.50 11.00
C ARG A 107 -13.29 -12.60 10.04
N ILE A 108 -11.98 -12.89 10.02
CA ILE A 108 -11.42 -13.94 9.16
C ILE A 108 -12.01 -15.32 9.50
N GLU A 109 -12.21 -15.63 10.77
CA GLU A 109 -12.83 -16.89 11.21
C GLU A 109 -14.29 -17.01 10.77
N GLN A 110 -15.05 -15.93 10.90
CA GLN A 110 -16.48 -15.87 10.59
C GLN A 110 -16.79 -15.88 9.09
N ILE A 111 -15.83 -15.45 8.24
CA ILE A 111 -16.06 -15.40 6.80
C ILE A 111 -16.14 -16.82 6.24
N THR A 112 -17.27 -17.14 5.59
CA THR A 112 -17.36 -18.23 4.62
C THR A 112 -17.21 -17.61 3.24
N LEU A 113 -16.13 -17.95 2.54
CA LEU A 113 -15.90 -17.43 1.20
C LEU A 113 -16.94 -18.02 0.24
N PRO A 114 -17.61 -17.20 -0.59
CA PRO A 114 -18.52 -17.72 -1.61
C PRO A 114 -17.77 -18.62 -2.59
N GLU A 115 -18.42 -19.72 -2.98
CA GLU A 115 -17.98 -20.53 -4.11
C GLU A 115 -18.33 -19.77 -5.40
N VAL A 116 -17.32 -19.53 -6.22
CA VAL A 116 -17.43 -18.76 -7.46
C VAL A 116 -16.70 -19.50 -8.57
N GLU A 117 -17.28 -19.53 -9.76
CA GLU A 117 -16.63 -20.10 -10.92
C GLU A 117 -15.36 -19.31 -11.28
N ILE A 118 -14.28 -20.03 -11.60
CA ILE A 118 -13.01 -19.45 -12.03
C ILE A 118 -13.12 -19.10 -13.51
N GLU A 119 -13.29 -17.82 -13.81
CA GLU A 119 -13.41 -17.30 -15.19
C GLU A 119 -12.07 -17.33 -15.93
N ASP A 120 -10.98 -16.92 -15.28
CA ASP A 120 -9.64 -16.82 -15.88
C ASP A 120 -8.71 -17.92 -15.38
N LYS A 121 -8.70 -19.05 -16.08
CA LYS A 121 -7.82 -20.20 -15.81
C LYS A 121 -6.35 -19.93 -16.10
N ASP A 122 -5.99 -18.88 -16.84
CA ASP A 122 -4.61 -18.50 -17.07
C ASP A 122 -3.91 -18.09 -15.77
N LEU A 123 -4.66 -17.66 -14.76
CA LEU A 123 -4.14 -17.34 -13.44
C LEU A 123 -3.59 -18.54 -12.67
N LEU A 124 -3.89 -19.76 -13.08
CA LEU A 124 -3.28 -21.00 -12.56
C LEU A 124 -1.76 -21.05 -12.78
N VAL A 125 -1.22 -20.19 -13.62
CA VAL A 125 0.24 -20.02 -13.74
C VAL A 125 0.86 -19.46 -12.45
N PHE A 126 0.08 -18.70 -11.67
CA PHE A 126 0.50 -18.09 -10.40
C PHE A 126 0.02 -18.85 -9.18
N PHE A 127 -1.22 -19.35 -9.22
CA PHE A 127 -1.95 -19.87 -8.07
C PHE A 127 -2.31 -21.33 -8.29
N GLU A 128 -2.32 -22.08 -7.23
CA GLU A 128 -2.92 -23.41 -7.23
C GLU A 128 -4.45 -23.29 -7.25
N ASP A 129 -5.16 -24.32 -7.75
CA ASP A 129 -6.61 -24.32 -8.00
C ASP A 129 -7.43 -23.84 -6.81
N GLN A 130 -7.23 -24.41 -5.64
CA GLN A 130 -7.97 -24.05 -4.42
C GLN A 130 -7.62 -22.64 -3.95
N THR A 131 -6.34 -22.24 -4.05
CA THR A 131 -5.91 -20.88 -3.73
C THR A 131 -6.59 -19.88 -4.66
N LEU A 132 -6.68 -20.18 -5.96
CA LEU A 132 -7.35 -19.31 -6.92
C LEU A 132 -8.85 -19.22 -6.65
N ALA A 133 -9.51 -20.35 -6.32
CA ALA A 133 -10.92 -20.35 -5.91
C ALA A 133 -11.16 -19.47 -4.67
N GLU A 134 -10.31 -19.55 -3.66
CA GLU A 134 -10.37 -18.66 -2.49
C GLU A 134 -10.21 -17.18 -2.87
N LEU A 135 -9.34 -16.84 -3.83
CA LEU A 135 -9.16 -15.47 -4.31
C LEU A 135 -10.41 -14.94 -5.04
N TYR A 136 -11.06 -15.78 -5.85
CA TYR A 136 -12.36 -15.44 -6.44
C TYR A 136 -13.43 -15.26 -5.35
N GLY A 137 -13.44 -16.12 -4.34
CA GLY A 137 -14.31 -16.00 -3.17
C GLY A 137 -14.09 -14.67 -2.43
N TRP A 138 -12.84 -14.26 -2.19
CA TRP A 138 -12.52 -12.95 -1.59
C TRP A 138 -13.02 -11.78 -2.43
N ARG A 139 -12.81 -11.81 -3.75
CA ARG A 139 -13.35 -10.78 -4.68
C ARG A 139 -14.86 -10.66 -4.56
N SER A 140 -15.56 -11.80 -4.61
CA SER A 140 -17.01 -11.86 -4.46
C SER A 140 -17.47 -11.34 -3.10
N TYR A 141 -16.81 -11.73 -2.03
CA TYR A 141 -17.08 -11.25 -0.68
C TYR A 141 -16.98 -9.73 -0.59
N PHE A 142 -15.88 -9.12 -1.04
CA PHE A 142 -15.71 -7.67 -0.97
C PHE A 142 -16.73 -6.93 -1.84
N LYS A 143 -16.96 -7.39 -3.08
CA LYS A 143 -17.97 -6.81 -3.97
C LYS A 143 -19.39 -6.87 -3.39
N GLY A 144 -19.76 -8.01 -2.81
CA GLY A 144 -21.06 -8.20 -2.16
C GLY A 144 -21.26 -7.23 -1.00
N ARG A 145 -20.25 -7.08 -0.13
CA ARG A 145 -20.32 -6.16 1.00
C ARG A 145 -20.36 -4.69 0.57
N GLN A 146 -19.64 -4.32 -0.48
CA GLN A 146 -19.70 -2.98 -1.07
C GLN A 146 -21.08 -2.70 -1.67
N ALA A 147 -21.62 -3.64 -2.45
CA ALA A 147 -22.93 -3.51 -3.08
C ALA A 147 -24.08 -3.37 -2.07
N THR A 148 -23.97 -4.02 -0.92
CA THR A 148 -24.98 -3.96 0.17
C THR A 148 -24.73 -2.83 1.17
N GLY A 149 -23.68 -2.03 1.01
CA GLY A 149 -23.36 -0.91 1.90
C GLY A 149 -22.88 -1.29 3.31
N ILE A 150 -22.52 -2.58 3.52
CA ILE A 150 -22.02 -3.09 4.83
C ILE A 150 -20.49 -3.27 4.86
N PHE A 151 -19.79 -2.78 3.83
CA PHE A 151 -18.34 -2.81 3.77
C PHE A 151 -17.75 -1.86 4.83
N ASP A 152 -16.98 -2.41 5.76
CA ASP A 152 -16.45 -1.67 6.91
C ASP A 152 -14.91 -1.56 6.91
N GLU A 153 -14.36 -0.97 7.97
CA GLU A 153 -12.91 -0.76 8.13
C GLU A 153 -12.12 -2.07 8.17
N VAL A 154 -12.71 -3.13 8.72
CA VAL A 154 -12.09 -4.46 8.77
C VAL A 154 -12.04 -5.06 7.38
N ASP A 155 -13.11 -4.94 6.59
CA ASP A 155 -13.14 -5.41 5.21
C ASP A 155 -12.11 -4.66 4.35
N ALA A 156 -12.01 -3.34 4.53
CA ALA A 156 -10.99 -2.53 3.85
C ALA A 156 -9.56 -2.99 4.20
N TRP A 157 -9.29 -3.31 5.47
CA TRP A 157 -8.02 -3.86 5.90
C TRP A 157 -7.72 -5.22 5.28
N LEU A 158 -8.70 -6.11 5.24
CA LEU A 158 -8.58 -7.44 4.63
C LEU A 158 -8.32 -7.32 3.13
N GLN A 159 -9.05 -6.46 2.42
CA GLN A 159 -8.87 -6.21 0.99
C GLN A 159 -7.46 -5.68 0.69
N MET A 160 -7.00 -4.65 1.40
CA MET A 160 -5.64 -4.13 1.29
C MET A 160 -4.59 -5.21 1.51
N THR A 161 -4.76 -6.01 2.56
CA THR A 161 -3.79 -7.05 2.91
C THR A 161 -3.77 -8.15 1.86
N ALA A 162 -4.92 -8.58 1.36
CA ALA A 162 -5.02 -9.56 0.27
C ALA A 162 -4.36 -9.03 -1.01
N CYS A 163 -4.66 -7.80 -1.44
CA CYS A 163 -3.98 -7.16 -2.57
C CYS A 163 -2.46 -7.17 -2.43
N ASN A 164 -1.95 -6.99 -1.21
CA ASN A 164 -0.51 -7.00 -0.97
C ASN A 164 0.10 -8.40 -0.97
N ARG A 165 -0.70 -9.46 -0.84
CA ARG A 165 -0.25 -10.86 -0.80
C ARG A 165 -0.41 -11.60 -2.12
N LEU A 166 -0.98 -11.00 -3.16
CA LEU A 166 -1.25 -11.67 -4.43
C LEU A 166 0.01 -12.34 -5.00
N THR A 167 1.08 -11.60 -5.25
CA THR A 167 2.30 -12.14 -5.87
C THR A 167 3.56 -11.71 -5.14
N GLY A 168 4.55 -12.59 -5.13
CA GLY A 168 5.85 -12.33 -4.53
C GLY A 168 6.80 -13.53 -4.60
N HIS A 169 7.95 -13.40 -3.97
CA HIS A 169 9.06 -14.35 -4.06
C HIS A 169 9.25 -15.24 -2.83
N SER A 170 8.22 -15.38 -2.00
CA SER A 170 8.28 -16.21 -0.79
C SER A 170 6.96 -16.91 -0.49
N LYS A 171 7.00 -17.90 0.40
CA LYS A 171 5.81 -18.62 0.89
C LYS A 171 4.81 -17.75 1.67
N GLY A 172 5.12 -16.47 1.91
CA GLY A 172 4.21 -15.51 2.51
C GLY A 172 3.26 -14.83 1.51
N PHE A 173 3.28 -15.24 0.25
CA PHE A 173 2.38 -14.78 -0.81
C PHE A 173 1.50 -15.91 -1.30
N PHE A 174 0.37 -15.57 -1.91
CA PHE A 174 -0.56 -16.57 -2.46
C PHE A 174 0.02 -17.29 -3.68
N SER A 175 0.86 -16.58 -4.45
CA SER A 175 1.44 -17.15 -5.66
C SER A 175 2.62 -18.09 -5.39
N VAL A 176 2.91 -18.91 -6.38
CA VAL A 176 4.24 -19.50 -6.54
C VAL A 176 5.31 -18.38 -6.61
N TYR A 177 6.59 -18.73 -6.51
CA TYR A 177 7.67 -17.75 -6.65
C TYR A 177 7.54 -16.97 -7.97
N THR A 178 7.58 -15.66 -7.86
CA THR A 178 7.58 -14.71 -8.98
C THR A 178 8.57 -13.57 -8.70
N LEU A 179 8.43 -12.44 -9.40
CA LEU A 179 9.22 -11.24 -9.16
C LEU A 179 8.95 -10.64 -7.77
N PRO A 180 9.77 -9.69 -7.31
CA PRO A 180 9.49 -8.92 -6.10
C PRO A 180 8.07 -8.34 -6.11
N PRO A 181 7.40 -8.26 -4.95
CA PRO A 181 5.96 -7.95 -4.86
C PRO A 181 5.59 -6.50 -5.18
N ASN A 182 6.53 -5.69 -5.63
CA ASN A 182 6.27 -4.30 -6.05
C ASN A 182 5.74 -4.20 -7.49
N GLN A 183 5.76 -5.30 -8.25
CA GLN A 183 5.22 -5.38 -9.61
C GLN A 183 4.71 -6.80 -9.90
N ALA A 184 3.67 -6.91 -10.72
CA ALA A 184 3.20 -8.19 -11.23
C ALA A 184 3.89 -8.50 -12.57
N THR A 185 4.34 -9.74 -12.75
CA THR A 185 4.86 -10.18 -14.04
C THR A 185 3.72 -10.59 -14.97
N THR A 186 3.98 -10.66 -16.27
CA THR A 186 2.99 -11.15 -17.24
C THR A 186 2.83 -12.66 -17.16
N LEU A 187 1.69 -13.19 -17.64
CA LEU A 187 1.43 -14.63 -17.70
C LEU A 187 2.57 -15.39 -18.41
N ASN A 188 3.02 -14.88 -19.57
CA ASN A 188 4.10 -15.52 -20.35
C ASN A 188 5.45 -15.48 -19.62
N ALA A 189 5.76 -14.38 -18.95
CA ALA A 189 6.98 -14.29 -18.15
C ALA A 189 6.92 -15.25 -16.93
N GLN A 190 5.74 -15.40 -16.30
CA GLN A 190 5.57 -16.35 -15.20
C GLN A 190 5.71 -17.81 -15.69
N ARG A 191 5.15 -18.17 -16.85
CA ARG A 191 5.36 -19.50 -17.46
C ARG A 191 6.86 -19.82 -17.63
N LYS A 192 7.64 -18.84 -18.11
CA LYS A 192 9.11 -18.99 -18.25
C LYS A 192 9.81 -19.15 -16.88
N ILE A 193 9.38 -18.37 -15.86
CA ILE A 193 9.92 -18.49 -14.50
C ILE A 193 9.61 -19.89 -13.94
N ASN A 194 8.38 -20.38 -14.09
CA ASN A 194 7.97 -21.69 -13.61
C ASN A 194 8.78 -22.82 -14.26
N ALA A 195 8.95 -22.77 -15.59
CA ALA A 195 9.76 -23.73 -16.32
C ALA A 195 11.23 -23.71 -15.87
N LYS A 196 11.85 -22.51 -15.79
CA LYS A 196 13.25 -22.36 -15.37
C LYS A 196 13.51 -22.88 -13.96
N ARG A 197 12.54 -22.76 -13.06
CA ARG A 197 12.65 -23.17 -11.65
C ARG A 197 12.11 -24.57 -11.39
N SER A 198 11.56 -25.23 -12.40
CA SER A 198 10.87 -26.52 -12.28
C SER A 198 9.83 -26.50 -11.14
N GLN A 199 9.07 -25.37 -11.03
CA GLN A 199 8.12 -25.13 -9.95
C GLN A 199 6.68 -25.21 -10.44
N LYS A 200 5.79 -25.63 -9.54
CA LYS A 200 4.33 -25.58 -9.72
C LYS A 200 3.71 -24.80 -8.57
N PRO A 201 2.60 -24.09 -8.79
CA PRO A 201 1.84 -23.50 -7.69
C PRO A 201 1.44 -24.58 -6.67
N GLU A 202 1.58 -24.24 -5.39
CA GLU A 202 1.15 -25.06 -4.25
C GLU A 202 0.03 -24.34 -3.52
N TYR A 203 -0.86 -25.07 -2.88
CA TYR A 203 -1.92 -24.49 -2.07
C TYR A 203 -1.37 -23.52 -1.02
N ARG A 204 -2.03 -22.38 -0.93
CA ARG A 204 -1.75 -21.32 0.05
C ARG A 204 -3.07 -20.91 0.71
N ASN A 205 -3.21 -21.20 1.99
CA ASN A 205 -4.36 -20.76 2.77
C ASN A 205 -4.39 -19.23 2.84
N THR A 206 -5.34 -18.62 2.14
CA THR A 206 -5.40 -17.15 1.99
C THR A 206 -5.73 -16.45 3.30
N LYS A 207 -6.61 -17.04 4.12
CA LYS A 207 -6.98 -16.52 5.45
C LYS A 207 -5.79 -16.47 6.40
N GLU A 208 -5.01 -17.53 6.47
CA GLU A 208 -3.80 -17.59 7.31
C GLU A 208 -2.76 -16.56 6.88
N LEU A 209 -2.53 -16.40 5.58
CA LEU A 209 -1.55 -15.45 5.07
C LEU A 209 -1.99 -13.99 5.27
N ILE A 210 -3.29 -13.70 5.15
CA ILE A 210 -3.85 -12.38 5.47
C ILE A 210 -3.67 -12.09 6.96
N LEU A 211 -4.02 -13.03 7.85
CA LEU A 211 -3.84 -12.87 9.29
C LEU A 211 -2.36 -12.69 9.67
N LYS A 212 -1.47 -13.49 9.11
CA LYS A 212 -0.03 -13.39 9.31
C LYS A 212 0.52 -12.03 8.90
N LYS A 213 0.08 -11.50 7.76
CA LYS A 213 0.48 -10.17 7.31
C LYS A 213 -0.10 -9.07 8.19
N SER A 214 -1.34 -9.20 8.63
CA SER A 214 -1.99 -8.27 9.57
C SER A 214 -1.20 -8.19 10.88
N LYS A 215 -0.85 -9.33 11.48
CA LYS A 215 0.04 -9.39 12.67
C LYS A 215 1.38 -8.68 12.42
N SER A 216 1.98 -8.88 11.25
CA SER A 216 3.24 -8.22 10.88
C SER A 216 3.10 -6.70 10.77
N LEU A 217 2.03 -6.20 10.17
CA LEU A 217 1.80 -4.75 10.02
C LEU A 217 1.49 -4.06 11.36
N LEU A 218 0.76 -4.76 12.24
CA LEU A 218 0.29 -4.24 13.53
C LEU A 218 1.20 -4.60 14.72
N ARG A 219 2.42 -5.14 14.48
CA ARG A 219 3.34 -5.55 15.56
C ARG A 219 3.89 -4.40 16.42
N GLN A 220 3.79 -3.17 15.95
CA GLN A 220 4.18 -1.96 16.67
C GLN A 220 2.96 -1.07 16.85
N LYS A 221 2.76 -0.56 18.08
CA LYS A 221 1.66 0.34 18.41
C LYS A 221 1.80 1.68 17.70
N LEU A 222 0.68 2.22 17.26
CA LEU A 222 0.59 3.57 16.73
C LEU A 222 0.65 4.61 17.87
N PRO A 223 1.05 5.86 17.60
CA PRO A 223 0.98 6.95 18.58
C PRO A 223 -0.45 7.16 19.09
N LYS A 224 -0.63 7.53 20.36
CA LYS A 224 -1.95 7.73 20.99
C LYS A 224 -2.83 8.75 20.25
N ASN A 225 -2.23 9.74 19.60
CA ASN A 225 -2.93 10.78 18.84
C ASN A 225 -3.15 10.41 17.36
N TYR A 226 -2.83 9.19 16.93
CA TYR A 226 -2.95 8.79 15.52
C TYR A 226 -4.36 8.95 14.98
N ASN A 227 -5.38 8.55 15.74
CA ASN A 227 -6.78 8.67 15.37
C ASN A 227 -7.36 10.07 15.58
N ALA A 228 -6.67 10.94 16.33
CA ALA A 228 -7.10 12.33 16.53
C ALA A 228 -6.86 13.24 15.32
N THR A 229 -6.01 12.79 14.37
CA THR A 229 -5.72 13.53 13.15
C THR A 229 -6.70 13.15 12.04
N THR A 230 -7.09 14.14 11.23
CA THR A 230 -7.99 13.96 10.09
C THR A 230 -7.27 13.38 8.88
N SER A 231 -8.02 12.69 8.04
CA SER A 231 -7.51 12.11 6.78
C SER A 231 -8.55 12.27 5.68
N THR A 232 -8.19 12.90 4.58
CA THR A 232 -9.03 13.00 3.40
C THR A 232 -8.29 12.35 2.23
N LEU A 233 -8.97 11.46 1.51
CA LEU A 233 -8.43 10.82 0.32
C LEU A 233 -9.28 11.17 -0.89
N LEU A 234 -8.63 11.62 -1.95
CA LEU A 234 -9.23 11.96 -3.22
C LEU A 234 -8.74 10.97 -4.29
N CYS A 235 -9.59 10.70 -5.28
CA CYS A 235 -9.25 9.85 -6.43
C CYS A 235 -9.56 10.61 -7.72
N ARG A 236 -8.61 11.46 -8.14
CA ARG A 236 -8.78 12.33 -9.31
C ARG A 236 -7.45 12.82 -9.88
N SER A 237 -7.51 13.58 -11.00
CA SER A 237 -6.33 14.29 -11.51
C SER A 237 -5.80 15.30 -10.49
N ALA A 238 -4.48 15.36 -10.35
CA ALA A 238 -3.83 16.35 -9.50
C ALA A 238 -3.94 17.79 -10.03
N GLU A 239 -4.39 17.95 -11.27
CA GLU A 239 -4.58 19.28 -11.90
C GLU A 239 -5.76 20.05 -11.28
N ALA A 240 -6.74 19.34 -10.73
CA ALA A 240 -7.93 19.95 -10.16
C ALA A 240 -8.41 19.18 -8.93
N THR A 241 -8.24 19.78 -7.76
CA THR A 241 -8.68 19.26 -6.45
C THR A 241 -9.56 20.30 -5.73
N PRO A 242 -10.76 20.62 -6.25
CA PRO A 242 -11.62 21.68 -5.71
C PRO A 242 -12.13 21.42 -4.30
N GLU A 243 -12.02 20.19 -3.80
CA GLU A 243 -12.35 19.82 -2.41
C GLU A 243 -11.34 20.36 -1.40
N ILE A 244 -10.14 20.75 -1.85
CA ILE A 244 -9.11 21.33 -0.98
C ILE A 244 -9.34 22.83 -0.94
N GLN A 245 -9.65 23.33 0.25
CA GLN A 245 -9.83 24.77 0.46
C GLN A 245 -8.52 25.52 0.13
N ASN A 246 -8.64 26.66 -0.55
CA ASN A 246 -7.50 27.54 -0.84
C ASN A 246 -6.76 27.92 0.46
N GLU A 247 -5.44 27.98 0.40
CA GLU A 247 -4.55 28.39 1.50
C GLU A 247 -4.66 27.54 2.78
N SER A 248 -5.26 26.34 2.70
CA SER A 248 -5.44 25.45 3.86
C SER A 248 -4.24 24.53 4.12
N VAL A 249 -3.41 24.26 3.11
CA VAL A 249 -2.30 23.30 3.18
C VAL A 249 -1.02 24.01 3.67
N GLN A 250 -0.40 23.47 4.71
CA GLN A 250 0.84 24.02 5.25
C GLN A 250 2.09 23.45 4.58
N LEU A 251 2.04 22.20 4.12
CA LEU A 251 3.20 21.57 3.49
C LEU A 251 2.76 20.53 2.46
N ILE A 252 3.38 20.56 1.29
CA ILE A 252 3.26 19.52 0.27
C ILE A 252 4.55 18.70 0.27
N VAL A 253 4.42 17.37 0.44
CA VAL A 253 5.54 16.43 0.32
C VAL A 253 5.10 15.32 -0.62
N THR A 254 5.70 15.27 -1.80
CA THR A 254 5.26 14.36 -2.86
C THR A 254 6.42 13.84 -3.71
N SER A 255 6.15 12.78 -4.44
CA SER A 255 7.01 12.26 -5.52
C SER A 255 6.13 12.02 -6.75
N PRO A 256 6.14 12.95 -7.71
CA PRO A 256 5.39 12.80 -8.94
C PRO A 256 5.75 11.51 -9.70
N PRO A 257 4.84 10.96 -10.51
CA PRO A 257 5.10 9.74 -11.26
C PRO A 257 6.28 9.91 -12.22
N PHE A 258 7.05 8.82 -12.38
CA PHE A 258 8.11 8.76 -13.39
C PHE A 258 7.45 8.47 -14.75
N LEU A 259 7.22 9.51 -15.54
CA LEU A 259 6.65 9.40 -16.87
C LEU A 259 7.58 8.56 -17.76
N ASP A 260 7.01 7.70 -18.58
CA ASP A 260 7.68 6.82 -19.56
C ASP A 260 8.69 5.79 -19.00
N ILE A 261 8.90 5.76 -17.67
CA ILE A 261 9.83 4.84 -17.02
C ILE A 261 9.10 3.72 -16.27
N VAL A 262 7.97 4.06 -15.63
CA VAL A 262 7.19 3.12 -14.79
C VAL A 262 5.81 2.91 -15.37
N ASN A 263 5.51 1.66 -15.76
CA ASN A 263 4.17 1.27 -16.18
C ASN A 263 3.31 0.93 -14.96
N TYR A 264 2.74 1.94 -14.31
CA TYR A 264 1.94 1.76 -13.09
C TYR A 264 0.70 0.86 -13.30
N VAL A 265 0.08 0.90 -14.47
CA VAL A 265 -1.07 0.06 -14.81
C VAL A 265 -0.63 -1.39 -14.99
N GLY A 266 0.39 -1.62 -15.80
CA GLY A 266 0.93 -2.95 -16.06
C GLY A 266 1.56 -3.58 -14.81
N ASP A 267 2.26 -2.81 -13.99
CA ASP A 267 2.88 -3.30 -12.77
C ASP A 267 1.84 -3.71 -11.69
N ASN A 268 0.63 -3.19 -11.77
CA ASN A 268 -0.46 -3.46 -10.82
C ASN A 268 -1.63 -4.25 -11.43
N TRP A 269 -1.51 -4.78 -12.64
CA TRP A 269 -2.62 -5.41 -13.35
C TRP A 269 -3.35 -6.48 -12.52
N LEU A 270 -2.59 -7.30 -11.77
CA LEU A 270 -3.17 -8.37 -10.96
C LEU A 270 -3.88 -7.84 -9.70
N ARG A 271 -3.42 -6.70 -9.14
CA ARG A 271 -4.13 -6.01 -8.05
C ARG A 271 -5.41 -5.35 -8.56
N ASN A 272 -5.39 -4.82 -9.78
CA ASN A 272 -6.57 -4.25 -10.42
C ASN A 272 -7.58 -5.34 -10.82
N TRP A 273 -7.09 -6.55 -11.12
CA TRP A 273 -7.95 -7.72 -11.31
C TRP A 273 -8.64 -8.12 -10.00
N PHE A 274 -7.93 -8.12 -8.90
CA PHE A 274 -8.45 -8.48 -7.58
C PHE A 274 -9.33 -7.38 -6.99
#